data_cfbb6db0baeba19d5b375afcbca9e0e0
#
_entry.id   cfbb6db0baeba19d5b375afcbca9e0e0
#
_cell.length_a   1.000
_cell.length_b   1.000
_cell.length_c   1.000
_cell.angle_alpha   90.00
_cell.angle_beta   90.00
_cell.angle_gamma   90.00
#
_symmetry.space_group_name_H-M   'P 1'
#
loop_
_entity.id
_entity.type
_entity.pdbx_description
1 polymer ?
#
loop_
_entity_poly.entity_id
_entity_poly.type
_entity_poly.pdbx_seq_one_letter_code
_entity_poly.pdbx_strand_id
1 'polypeptide(L)'
;MMEALAQYIVHLGIFAVIAVIFAESGLLVGFFLPGDSILFLSGFLTQQGTFVLNIHLLVLFLFLAAVLGDNVGYSFGARVGRKLFERPNSKFFKQKYLIQAEAFFEKHGSKAIVLARFVPIVRTFTPIVAGVSKMHYHTFFIYNLMGGFLWTALFTYAGYHIGQKLH
;
A
#
# COMPACT_ATOMS: atom_id res chain seq x y z
N MET A 1 -10.29 -0.66 -34.82
CA MET A 1 -11.36 -0.48 -33.81
C MET A 1 -11.20 -1.45 -32.64
N MET A 2 -11.02 -2.74 -32.85
CA MET A 2 -10.80 -3.73 -31.76
C MET A 2 -9.49 -3.49 -30.98
N GLU A 3 -8.39 -3.15 -31.67
CA GLU A 3 -7.11 -2.85 -31.01
C GLU A 3 -7.19 -1.60 -30.12
N ALA A 4 -7.87 -0.55 -30.59
CA ALA A 4 -8.08 0.65 -29.79
C ALA A 4 -8.89 0.35 -28.52
N LEU A 5 -9.93 -0.48 -28.65
CA LEU A 5 -10.75 -0.91 -27.52
C LEU A 5 -9.93 -1.73 -26.49
N ALA A 6 -9.10 -2.66 -26.99
CA ALA A 6 -8.20 -3.45 -26.14
C ALA A 6 -7.20 -2.57 -25.40
N GLN A 7 -6.61 -1.59 -26.07
CA GLN A 7 -5.71 -0.61 -25.42
C GLN A 7 -6.42 0.21 -24.35
N TYR A 8 -7.65 0.67 -24.57
CA TYR A 8 -8.43 1.36 -23.55
C TYR A 8 -8.69 0.48 -22.32
N ILE A 9 -9.05 -0.79 -22.51
CA ILE A 9 -9.29 -1.74 -21.41
C ILE A 9 -7.99 -1.96 -20.60
N VAL A 10 -6.86 -2.10 -21.29
CA VAL A 10 -5.55 -2.28 -20.65
C VAL A 10 -5.15 -1.04 -19.83
N HIS A 11 -5.33 0.16 -20.40
CA HIS A 11 -5.04 1.41 -19.67
C HIS A 11 -5.95 1.58 -18.46
N LEU A 12 -7.26 1.32 -18.62
CA LEU A 12 -8.20 1.34 -17.48
C LEU A 12 -7.80 0.35 -16.38
N GLY A 13 -7.29 -0.84 -16.76
CA GLY A 13 -6.78 -1.84 -15.82
C GLY A 13 -5.58 -1.33 -15.00
N ILE A 14 -4.61 -0.66 -15.65
CA ILE A 14 -3.46 -0.07 -14.97
C ILE A 14 -3.89 1.02 -13.99
N PHE A 15 -4.77 1.94 -14.41
CA PHE A 15 -5.31 2.98 -13.52
C PHE A 15 -6.10 2.38 -12.35
N ALA A 16 -6.88 1.32 -12.59
CA ALA A 16 -7.60 0.61 -11.54
C ALA A 16 -6.64 0.00 -10.51
N VAL A 17 -5.56 -0.62 -10.95
CA VAL A 17 -4.53 -1.18 -10.06
C VAL A 17 -3.87 -0.08 -9.23
N ILE A 18 -3.48 1.03 -9.85
CA ILE A 18 -2.90 2.18 -9.14
C ILE A 18 -3.88 2.73 -8.09
N ALA A 19 -5.16 2.90 -8.46
CA ALA A 19 -6.19 3.39 -7.55
C ALA A 19 -6.43 2.43 -6.38
N VAL A 20 -6.41 1.12 -6.63
CA VAL A 20 -6.58 0.09 -5.59
C VAL A 20 -5.40 0.11 -4.62
N ILE A 21 -4.15 0.20 -5.11
CA ILE A 21 -2.97 0.28 -4.24
C ILE A 21 -2.98 1.56 -3.41
N PHE A 22 -3.38 2.68 -4.00
CA PHE A 22 -3.56 3.94 -3.26
C PHE A 22 -4.63 3.78 -2.15
N ALA A 23 -5.80 3.24 -2.49
CA ALA A 23 -6.90 3.06 -1.55
C ALA A 23 -6.55 2.06 -0.44
N GLU A 24 -5.85 0.98 -0.79
CA GLU A 24 -5.38 -0.01 0.18
C GLU A 24 -4.41 0.60 1.20
N SER A 25 -3.48 1.41 0.73
CA SER A 25 -2.47 2.03 1.59
C SER A 25 -3.05 3.16 2.47
N GLY A 26 -3.99 3.94 1.95
CA GLY A 26 -4.43 5.17 2.63
C GLY A 26 -5.81 5.13 3.25
N LEU A 27 -6.68 4.33 2.69
CA LEU A 27 -8.06 4.20 3.14
C LEU A 27 -8.22 2.84 3.77
N LEU A 28 -8.67 2.73 4.99
CA LEU A 28 -8.87 1.47 5.75
C LEU A 28 -9.63 0.35 4.99
N VAL A 29 -10.09 0.65 3.78
CA VAL A 29 -10.64 -0.31 2.83
C VAL A 29 -9.62 -1.41 2.45
N GLY A 30 -8.33 -1.11 2.56
CA GLY A 30 -7.24 -2.04 2.28
C GLY A 30 -7.19 -3.29 3.17
N PHE A 31 -7.90 -3.29 4.29
CA PHE A 31 -8.06 -4.50 5.10
C PHE A 31 -8.70 -5.66 4.32
N PHE A 32 -9.49 -5.36 3.29
CA PHE A 32 -10.18 -6.34 2.45
C PHE A 32 -9.51 -6.58 1.10
N LEU A 33 -8.50 -5.79 0.73
CA LEU A 33 -7.86 -5.87 -0.57
C LEU A 33 -6.51 -6.61 -0.46
N PRO A 34 -6.28 -7.64 -1.30
CA PRO A 34 -5.03 -8.40 -1.27
C PRO A 34 -3.95 -7.70 -2.11
N GLY A 35 -3.40 -6.57 -1.62
CA GLY A 35 -2.43 -5.75 -2.35
C GLY A 35 -1.17 -6.47 -2.78
N ASP A 36 -0.66 -7.39 -1.95
CA ASP A 36 0.49 -8.21 -2.29
C ASP A 36 0.23 -9.02 -3.56
N SER A 37 -0.97 -9.64 -3.65
CA SER A 37 -1.40 -10.39 -4.83
C SER A 37 -1.62 -9.49 -6.04
N ILE A 38 -2.13 -8.29 -5.84
CA ILE A 38 -2.36 -7.31 -6.92
C ILE A 38 -1.03 -6.82 -7.48
N LEU A 39 -0.04 -6.50 -6.64
CA LEU A 39 1.30 -6.11 -7.07
C LEU A 39 1.97 -7.24 -7.84
N PHE A 40 1.92 -8.46 -7.31
CA PHE A 40 2.48 -9.64 -7.95
C PHE A 40 1.84 -9.89 -9.32
N LEU A 41 0.50 -9.92 -9.37
CA LEU A 41 -0.25 -10.14 -10.61
C LEU A 41 0.01 -9.03 -11.64
N SER A 42 0.16 -7.78 -11.20
CA SER A 42 0.49 -6.66 -12.10
C SER A 42 1.84 -6.86 -12.79
N GLY A 43 2.86 -7.30 -12.05
CA GLY A 43 4.16 -7.64 -12.61
C GLY A 43 4.08 -8.81 -13.60
N PHE A 44 3.36 -9.85 -13.23
CA PHE A 44 3.12 -11.02 -14.07
C PHE A 44 2.41 -10.65 -15.39
N LEU A 45 1.34 -9.88 -15.33
CA LEU A 45 0.58 -9.43 -16.51
C LEU A 45 1.41 -8.49 -17.41
N THR A 46 2.32 -7.71 -16.83
CA THR A 46 3.27 -6.90 -17.61
C THR A 46 4.22 -7.78 -18.39
N GLN A 47 4.73 -8.86 -17.79
CA GLN A 47 5.58 -9.82 -18.49
C GLN A 47 4.84 -10.56 -19.61
N GLN A 48 3.57 -10.86 -19.42
CA GLN A 48 2.71 -11.52 -20.43
C GLN A 48 2.31 -10.57 -21.57
N GLY A 49 2.75 -9.31 -21.53
CA GLY A 49 2.40 -8.31 -22.54
C GLY A 49 0.96 -7.79 -22.43
N THR A 50 0.22 -8.18 -21.39
CA THR A 50 -1.15 -7.68 -21.15
C THR A 50 -1.11 -6.19 -20.78
N PHE A 51 -0.18 -5.80 -19.90
CA PHE A 51 0.06 -4.39 -19.61
C PHE A 51 1.19 -3.86 -20.50
N VAL A 52 0.84 -2.99 -21.43
CA VAL A 52 1.80 -2.35 -22.36
C VAL A 52 2.50 -1.20 -21.63
N LEU A 53 3.19 -1.50 -20.55
CA LEU A 53 3.93 -0.53 -19.74
C LEU A 53 5.28 -1.14 -19.36
N ASN A 54 6.33 -0.30 -19.35
CA ASN A 54 7.62 -0.73 -18.85
C ASN A 54 7.51 -1.10 -17.36
N ILE A 55 8.07 -2.24 -16.96
CA ILE A 55 7.99 -2.75 -15.58
C ILE A 55 8.52 -1.73 -14.56
N HIS A 56 9.55 -0.97 -14.89
CA HIS A 56 10.13 0.04 -14.00
C HIS A 56 9.18 1.22 -13.80
N LEU A 57 8.46 1.62 -14.86
CA LEU A 57 7.42 2.66 -14.77
C LEU A 57 6.22 2.16 -13.96
N LEU A 58 5.82 0.90 -14.14
CA LEU A 58 4.76 0.31 -13.33
C LEU A 58 5.12 0.34 -11.84
N VAL A 59 6.32 -0.14 -11.49
CA VAL A 59 6.81 -0.10 -10.09
C VAL A 59 6.83 1.33 -9.55
N LEU A 60 7.27 2.30 -10.35
CA LEU A 60 7.27 3.71 -9.95
C LEU A 60 5.86 4.23 -9.63
N PHE A 61 4.88 3.96 -10.51
CA PHE A 61 3.50 4.42 -10.29
C PHE A 61 2.86 3.73 -9.08
N LEU A 62 3.08 2.43 -8.90
CA LEU A 62 2.58 1.68 -7.73
C LEU A 62 3.25 2.15 -6.44
N PHE A 63 4.53 2.44 -6.48
CA PHE A 63 5.27 3.04 -5.37
C PHE A 63 4.72 4.41 -4.98
N LEU A 64 4.52 5.30 -5.96
CA LEU A 64 3.93 6.62 -5.71
C LEU A 64 2.51 6.51 -5.14
N ALA A 65 1.69 5.61 -5.68
CA ALA A 65 0.33 5.36 -5.19
C ALA A 65 0.35 4.90 -3.72
N ALA A 66 1.23 3.95 -3.37
CA ALA A 66 1.37 3.46 -2.01
C ALA A 66 1.83 4.55 -1.04
N VAL A 67 2.85 5.33 -1.42
CA VAL A 67 3.37 6.43 -0.59
C VAL A 67 2.34 7.52 -0.38
N LEU A 68 1.64 7.92 -1.44
CA LEU A 68 0.58 8.93 -1.35
C LEU A 68 -0.60 8.45 -0.51
N GLY A 69 -0.99 7.19 -0.65
CA GLY A 69 -2.01 6.57 0.20
C GLY A 69 -1.65 6.65 1.67
N ASP A 70 -0.45 6.23 2.04
CA ASP A 70 0.01 6.30 3.44
C ASP A 70 0.07 7.74 3.98
N ASN A 71 0.44 8.71 3.14
CA ASN A 71 0.42 10.12 3.56
C ASN A 71 -1.01 10.61 3.86
N VAL A 72 -2.01 10.15 3.11
CA VAL A 72 -3.42 10.40 3.44
C VAL A 72 -3.78 9.77 4.77
N GLY A 73 -3.41 8.50 5.00
CA GLY A 73 -3.62 7.79 6.26
C GLY A 73 -2.97 8.49 7.46
N TYR A 74 -1.71 8.91 7.32
CA TYR A 74 -1.01 9.69 8.33
C TYR A 74 -1.71 11.01 8.65
N SER A 75 -2.07 11.77 7.61
CA SER A 75 -2.73 13.06 7.77
C SER A 75 -4.10 12.92 8.44
N PHE A 76 -4.82 11.86 8.11
CA PHE A 76 -6.09 11.51 8.75
C PHE A 76 -5.88 11.21 10.25
N GLY A 77 -4.91 10.34 10.59
CA GLY A 77 -4.58 10.02 11.97
C GLY A 77 -4.16 11.25 12.77
N ALA A 78 -3.32 12.12 12.20
CA ALA A 78 -2.87 13.35 12.83
C ALA A 78 -4.01 14.34 13.13
N ARG A 79 -5.04 14.38 12.27
CA ARG A 79 -6.19 15.30 12.43
C ARG A 79 -7.25 14.76 13.36
N VAL A 80 -7.61 13.49 13.21
CA VAL A 80 -8.72 12.88 13.96
C VAL A 80 -8.29 12.40 15.34
N GLY A 81 -7.04 11.98 15.46
CA GLY A 81 -6.44 11.56 16.71
C GLY A 81 -7.04 10.27 17.29
N ARG A 82 -6.75 10.03 18.56
CA ARG A 82 -7.08 8.80 19.29
C ARG A 82 -8.58 8.54 19.45
N LYS A 83 -9.38 9.61 19.47
CA LYS A 83 -10.85 9.55 19.64
C LYS A 83 -11.57 8.62 18.68
N LEU A 84 -10.98 8.38 17.49
CA LEU A 84 -11.56 7.50 16.49
C LEU A 84 -11.63 6.05 16.93
N PHE A 85 -10.62 5.61 17.69
CA PHE A 85 -10.50 4.22 18.18
C PHE A 85 -11.24 3.99 19.51
N GLU A 86 -11.72 5.04 20.16
CA GLU A 86 -12.47 4.98 21.42
C GLU A 86 -13.96 4.72 21.19
N ARG A 87 -14.44 4.72 19.94
CA ARG A 87 -15.85 4.49 19.62
C ARG A 87 -16.22 3.01 19.79
N PRO A 88 -17.17 2.67 20.70
CA PRO A 88 -17.46 1.28 21.08
C PRO A 88 -18.05 0.41 19.97
N ASN A 89 -18.63 1.00 18.91
CA ASN A 89 -19.31 0.30 17.83
C ASN A 89 -18.61 0.39 16.47
N SER A 90 -17.33 0.78 16.42
CA SER A 90 -16.61 0.86 15.17
C SER A 90 -16.21 -0.51 14.63
N LYS A 91 -16.66 -0.88 13.42
CA LYS A 91 -16.27 -2.14 12.76
C LYS A 91 -14.82 -2.10 12.28
N PHE A 92 -14.30 -0.95 11.94
CA PHE A 92 -12.98 -0.76 11.32
C PHE A 92 -11.93 -0.23 12.30
N PHE A 93 -12.33 0.66 13.22
CA PHE A 93 -11.44 1.30 14.18
C PHE A 93 -11.54 0.64 15.56
N LYS A 94 -11.24 -0.65 15.61
CA LYS A 94 -11.24 -1.37 16.89
C LYS A 94 -10.00 -0.99 17.70
N GLN A 95 -10.18 -0.71 18.96
CA GLN A 95 -9.10 -0.42 19.91
C GLN A 95 -8.00 -1.51 19.89
N LYS A 96 -8.39 -2.77 19.66
CA LYS A 96 -7.47 -3.89 19.51
C LYS A 96 -6.41 -3.65 18.42
N TYR A 97 -6.79 -3.12 17.28
CA TYR A 97 -5.86 -2.87 16.15
C TYR A 97 -4.93 -1.70 16.44
N LEU A 98 -5.43 -0.67 17.14
CA LEU A 98 -4.59 0.42 17.62
C LEU A 98 -3.52 -0.09 18.58
N ILE A 99 -3.91 -0.88 19.58
CA ILE A 99 -2.99 -1.45 20.58
C ILE A 99 -1.93 -2.34 19.89
N GLN A 100 -2.33 -3.17 18.91
CA GLN A 100 -1.38 -4.01 18.18
C GLN A 100 -0.37 -3.18 17.38
N ALA A 101 -0.82 -2.11 16.72
CA ALA A 101 0.07 -1.22 15.98
C ALA A 101 0.97 -0.43 16.92
N GLU A 102 0.46 0.10 18.05
CA GLU A 102 1.25 0.79 19.06
C GLU A 102 2.34 -0.12 19.64
N ALA A 103 2.00 -1.36 20.03
CA ALA A 103 2.96 -2.35 20.52
C ALA A 103 4.04 -2.67 19.47
N PHE A 104 3.67 -2.72 18.19
CA PHE A 104 4.63 -2.93 17.12
C PHE A 104 5.58 -1.73 16.95
N PHE A 105 5.06 -0.50 17.10
CA PHE A 105 5.88 0.72 17.11
C PHE A 105 6.81 0.80 18.31
N GLU A 106 6.33 0.43 19.51
CA GLU A 106 7.17 0.40 20.73
C GLU A 106 8.33 -0.58 20.56
N LYS A 107 8.09 -1.75 19.98
CA LYS A 107 9.11 -2.78 19.76
C LYS A 107 10.14 -2.41 18.69
N HIS A 108 9.72 -1.78 17.60
CA HIS A 108 10.55 -1.59 16.41
C HIS A 108 10.91 -0.12 16.12
N GLY A 109 10.34 0.83 16.88
CA GLY A 109 10.54 2.27 16.65
C GLY A 109 10.10 2.71 15.26
N SER A 110 10.77 3.68 14.68
CA SER A 110 10.43 4.21 13.34
C SER A 110 10.61 3.16 12.22
N LYS A 111 11.45 2.15 12.42
CA LYS A 111 11.60 1.01 11.49
C LYS A 111 10.33 0.20 11.36
N ALA A 112 9.41 0.30 12.33
CA ALA A 112 8.09 -0.32 12.29
C ALA A 112 7.33 0.05 11.02
N ILE A 113 7.50 1.26 10.48
CA ILE A 113 6.83 1.71 9.25
C ILE A 113 7.22 0.82 8.07
N VAL A 114 8.50 0.46 7.94
CA VAL A 114 8.99 -0.43 6.88
C VAL A 114 8.53 -1.87 7.12
N LEU A 115 8.73 -2.37 8.34
CA LEU A 115 8.42 -3.76 8.70
C LEU A 115 6.91 -4.04 8.65
N ALA A 116 6.10 -3.07 9.02
CA ALA A 116 4.65 -3.17 9.01
C ALA A 116 4.06 -3.47 7.63
N ARG A 117 4.73 -3.05 6.56
CA ARG A 117 4.27 -3.31 5.19
C ARG A 117 4.18 -4.79 4.85
N PHE A 118 4.96 -5.63 5.55
CA PHE A 118 4.96 -7.08 5.37
C PHE A 118 4.00 -7.80 6.33
N VAL A 119 3.30 -7.05 7.20
CA VAL A 119 2.29 -7.59 8.13
C VAL A 119 0.93 -7.01 7.79
N PRO A 120 0.02 -7.76 7.15
CA PRO A 120 -1.19 -7.23 6.52
C PRO A 120 -2.07 -6.35 7.43
N ILE A 121 -2.32 -6.78 8.65
CA ILE A 121 -3.15 -6.01 9.61
C ILE A 121 -2.41 -4.75 10.08
N VAL A 122 -1.14 -4.88 10.42
CA VAL A 122 -0.34 -3.79 10.99
C VAL A 122 -0.12 -2.69 9.95
N ARG A 123 0.15 -3.04 8.69
CA ARG A 123 0.42 -2.07 7.63
C ARG A 123 -0.74 -1.10 7.40
N THR A 124 -1.97 -1.58 7.44
CA THR A 124 -3.17 -0.74 7.20
C THR A 124 -3.34 0.34 8.25
N PHE A 125 -2.99 0.03 9.51
CA PHE A 125 -3.12 0.97 10.62
C PHE A 125 -1.86 1.80 10.87
N THR A 126 -0.71 1.36 10.40
CA THR A 126 0.58 1.99 10.67
C THR A 126 0.62 3.48 10.33
N PRO A 127 0.20 3.97 9.14
CA PRO A 127 0.21 5.39 8.83
C PRO A 127 -0.69 6.19 9.76
N ILE A 128 -1.89 5.66 10.05
CA ILE A 128 -2.86 6.30 10.94
C ILE A 128 -2.31 6.40 12.37
N VAL A 129 -1.74 5.31 12.88
CA VAL A 129 -1.14 5.28 14.22
C VAL A 129 0.06 6.22 14.31
N ALA A 130 0.90 6.28 13.27
CA ALA A 130 2.00 7.24 13.21
C ALA A 130 1.48 8.69 13.31
N GLY A 131 0.37 9.01 12.63
CA GLY A 131 -0.31 10.30 12.73
C GLY A 131 -0.92 10.55 14.11
N VAL A 132 -1.62 9.58 14.68
CA VAL A 132 -2.22 9.65 16.03
C VAL A 132 -1.16 9.87 17.11
N SER A 133 -0.01 9.19 16.98
CA SER A 133 1.14 9.30 17.90
C SER A 133 1.95 10.58 17.71
N LYS A 134 1.54 11.46 16.78
CA LYS A 134 2.25 12.70 16.44
C LYS A 134 3.73 12.48 16.10
N MET A 135 4.03 11.36 15.42
CA MET A 135 5.37 11.14 14.89
C MET A 135 5.77 12.30 13.97
N HIS A 136 7.01 12.72 14.00
CA HIS A 136 7.49 13.76 13.08
C HIS A 136 7.28 13.32 11.63
N TYR A 137 6.59 14.15 10.85
CA TYR A 137 6.24 13.84 9.46
C TYR A 137 7.45 13.47 8.60
N HIS A 138 8.58 14.17 8.77
CA HIS A 138 9.82 13.88 8.05
C HIS A 138 10.33 12.46 8.32
N THR A 139 10.29 12.01 9.57
CA THR A 139 10.67 10.65 9.95
C THR A 139 9.73 9.64 9.33
N PHE A 140 8.41 9.86 9.46
CA PHE A 140 7.40 9.02 8.81
C PHE A 140 7.65 8.93 7.31
N PHE A 141 7.86 10.07 6.63
CA PHE A 141 8.00 10.13 5.17
C PHE A 141 9.21 9.35 4.67
N ILE A 142 10.37 9.46 5.31
CA ILE A 142 11.58 8.72 4.93
C ILE A 142 11.34 7.20 5.03
N TYR A 143 10.84 6.74 6.16
CA TYR A 143 10.57 5.31 6.35
C TYR A 143 9.43 4.81 5.45
N ASN A 144 8.46 5.67 5.14
CA ASN A 144 7.39 5.38 4.20
C ASN A 144 7.93 5.21 2.76
N LEU A 145 8.84 6.07 2.31
CA LEU A 145 9.52 5.93 1.02
C LEU A 145 10.29 4.60 0.96
N MET A 146 11.07 4.28 1.97
CA MET A 146 11.86 3.04 2.02
C MET A 146 10.95 1.80 1.98
N GLY A 147 9.96 1.76 2.85
CA GLY A 147 9.03 0.64 2.94
C GLY A 147 8.15 0.49 1.71
N GLY A 148 7.66 1.62 1.18
CA GLY A 148 6.86 1.65 -0.05
C GLY A 148 7.63 1.11 -1.25
N PHE A 149 8.87 1.55 -1.42
CA PHE A 149 9.73 1.06 -2.51
C PHE A 149 10.02 -0.44 -2.37
N LEU A 150 10.47 -0.88 -1.19
CA LEU A 150 10.80 -2.29 -0.95
C LEU A 150 9.58 -3.20 -1.21
N TRP A 151 8.43 -2.82 -0.70
CA TRP A 151 7.22 -3.62 -0.84
C TRP A 151 6.74 -3.69 -2.30
N THR A 152 6.57 -2.55 -2.96
CA THR A 152 6.09 -2.51 -4.35
C THR A 152 7.07 -3.16 -5.31
N ALA A 153 8.36 -2.89 -5.17
CA ALA A 153 9.39 -3.48 -6.00
C ALA A 153 9.48 -5.00 -5.81
N LEU A 154 9.51 -5.47 -4.56
CA LEU A 154 9.64 -6.90 -4.26
C LEU A 154 8.51 -7.72 -4.92
N PHE A 155 7.26 -7.37 -4.67
CA PHE A 155 6.12 -8.14 -5.18
C PHE A 155 5.93 -7.98 -6.68
N THR A 156 6.11 -6.79 -7.24
CA THR A 156 5.92 -6.55 -8.66
C THR A 156 7.03 -7.21 -9.49
N TYR A 157 8.29 -7.09 -9.09
CA TYR A 157 9.38 -7.77 -9.78
C TYR A 157 9.33 -9.30 -9.59
N ALA A 158 8.91 -9.80 -8.43
CA ALA A 158 8.71 -11.23 -8.23
C ALA A 158 7.69 -11.80 -9.23
N GLY A 159 6.54 -11.13 -9.40
CA GLY A 159 5.54 -11.51 -10.40
C GLY A 159 6.09 -11.47 -11.83
N TYR A 160 6.82 -10.43 -12.17
CA TYR A 160 7.45 -10.27 -13.48
C TYR A 160 8.45 -11.39 -13.78
N HIS A 161 9.37 -11.69 -12.88
CA HIS A 161 10.37 -12.73 -13.07
C HIS A 161 9.80 -14.15 -13.07
N ILE A 162 8.74 -14.40 -12.31
CA ILE A 162 8.03 -15.68 -12.36
C ILE A 162 7.32 -15.83 -13.70
N GLY A 163 6.73 -14.76 -14.23
CA GLY A 163 6.17 -14.75 -15.59
C GLY A 163 7.20 -15.12 -16.67
N GLN A 164 8.44 -14.68 -16.52
CA GLN A 164 9.55 -15.05 -17.45
C GLN A 164 9.88 -16.53 -17.44
N LYS A 165 9.77 -17.20 -16.30
CA LYS A 165 10.12 -18.62 -16.16
C LYS A 165 9.05 -19.60 -16.63
N LEU A 166 7.82 -19.09 -16.80
CA LEU A 166 6.69 -19.91 -17.26
C LEU A 166 6.50 -19.88 -18.78
N HIS A 167 7.34 -19.14 -19.48
CA HIS A 167 7.51 -19.14 -20.92
C HIS A 167 8.77 -19.88 -21.32
#